data_c842ac30944216fdaf8a028bfbf18f27
#
_entry.id   c842ac30944216fdaf8a028bfbf18f27
#
_cell.length_a   1.000
_cell.length_b   1.000
_cell.length_c   1.000
_cell.angle_alpha   90.00
_cell.angle_beta   90.00
_cell.angle_gamma   90.00
#
_symmetry.space_group_name_H-M   'P 1'
#
loop_
_entity.id
_entity.type
_entity.pdbx_description
1 polymer ?
#
loop_
_entity_poly.entity_id
_entity_poly.type
_entity_poly.pdbx_seq_one_letter_code
_entity_poly.pdbx_strand_id
1 'polypeptide(L)'
;MDLKEWKSYRTNALLGALGAFLMLVGDLCLSVIPAHPGDSGLFGREAYLNGSWEPWRLPLLIATGLCGMALGFFTVRVSYRQIWLQHRKTRMAVLVGGVIYIATAGTLHLFIGSLADWTTTLAPLLGREETIALIQAQYNRLMPAMYFAYAGMILLILASAFAVLTKRTVMPRRMFALHMIVFQIVFVLIPDIRQALGADISTWDFVL
;
A
#
# COMPACT_ATOMS: atom_id res chain seq x y z
N MET A 1 9.84 -5.19 -30.55
CA MET A 1 8.52 -4.62 -30.16
C MET A 1 8.10 -3.65 -31.26
N ASP A 2 6.99 -3.93 -31.91
CA ASP A 2 6.44 -3.04 -32.94
C ASP A 2 5.77 -1.80 -32.33
N LEU A 3 5.35 -0.84 -33.16
CA LEU A 3 4.73 0.42 -32.70
C LEU A 3 3.41 0.19 -31.96
N LYS A 4 2.64 -0.85 -32.34
CA LYS A 4 1.37 -1.20 -31.69
C LYS A 4 1.60 -1.79 -30.30
N GLU A 5 2.58 -2.68 -30.19
CA GLU A 5 3.00 -3.25 -28.90
C GLU A 5 3.54 -2.17 -27.95
N TRP A 6 4.34 -1.23 -28.47
CA TRP A 6 4.85 -0.10 -27.70
C TRP A 6 3.73 0.79 -27.16
N LYS A 7 2.76 1.15 -28.00
CA LYS A 7 1.60 1.94 -27.56
C LYS A 7 0.82 1.22 -26.46
N SER A 8 0.53 -0.07 -26.64
CA SER A 8 -0.16 -0.90 -25.63
C SER A 8 0.63 -0.98 -24.31
N TYR A 9 1.95 -1.13 -24.39
CA TYR A 9 2.82 -1.16 -23.22
C TYR A 9 2.79 0.16 -22.46
N ARG A 10 2.94 1.29 -23.16
CA ARG A 10 2.88 2.63 -22.57
C ARG A 10 1.54 2.90 -21.89
N THR A 11 0.43 2.57 -22.55
CA THR A 11 -0.91 2.73 -21.96
C THR A 11 -1.06 1.92 -20.67
N ASN A 12 -0.66 0.65 -20.68
CA ASN A 12 -0.71 -0.18 -19.46
C ASN A 12 0.16 0.39 -18.33
N ALA A 13 1.36 0.91 -18.65
CA ALA A 13 2.23 1.52 -17.66
C ALA A 13 1.61 2.78 -17.03
N LEU A 14 0.98 3.64 -17.84
CA LEU A 14 0.28 4.83 -17.37
C LEU A 14 -0.94 4.48 -16.52
N LEU A 15 -1.75 3.49 -16.92
CA LEU A 15 -2.88 3.02 -16.13
C LEU A 15 -2.42 2.43 -14.80
N GLY A 16 -1.34 1.66 -14.81
CA GLY A 16 -0.74 1.13 -13.58
C GLY A 16 -0.21 2.22 -12.65
N ALA A 17 0.44 3.25 -13.18
CA ALA A 17 0.89 4.40 -12.41
C ALA A 17 -0.28 5.19 -11.81
N LEU A 18 -1.36 5.38 -12.57
CA LEU A 18 -2.59 5.99 -12.05
C LEU A 18 -3.19 5.14 -10.93
N GLY A 19 -3.19 3.80 -11.07
CA GLY A 19 -3.64 2.90 -10.03
C GLY A 19 -2.84 3.06 -8.74
N ALA A 20 -1.51 3.12 -8.82
CA ALA A 20 -0.65 3.35 -7.67
C ALA A 20 -0.89 4.72 -7.02
N PHE A 21 -1.10 5.76 -7.82
CA PHE A 21 -1.43 7.10 -7.33
C PHE A 21 -2.78 7.12 -6.58
N LEU A 22 -3.80 6.45 -7.10
CA LEU A 22 -5.11 6.35 -6.43
C LEU A 22 -5.00 5.59 -5.10
N MET A 23 -4.22 4.50 -5.04
CA MET A 23 -3.96 3.79 -3.79
C MET A 23 -3.30 4.72 -2.76
N LEU A 24 -2.29 5.49 -3.17
CA LEU A 24 -1.64 6.48 -2.30
C LEU A 24 -2.64 7.53 -1.79
N VAL A 25 -3.54 8.03 -2.63
CA VAL A 25 -4.60 8.96 -2.18
C VAL A 25 -5.47 8.32 -1.11
N GLY A 26 -5.83 7.06 -1.27
CA GLY A 26 -6.56 6.30 -0.25
C GLY A 26 -5.78 6.19 1.06
N ASP A 27 -4.49 5.85 1.02
CA ASP A 27 -3.64 5.79 2.21
C ASP A 27 -3.55 7.15 2.93
N LEU A 28 -3.44 8.24 2.16
CA LEU A 28 -3.42 9.60 2.72
C LEU A 28 -4.74 9.97 3.41
N CYS A 29 -5.88 9.52 2.90
CA CYS A 29 -7.17 9.74 3.55
C CYS A 29 -7.25 9.07 4.93
N LEU A 30 -6.55 7.95 5.12
CA LEU A 30 -6.48 7.23 6.39
C LEU A 30 -5.42 7.83 7.33
N SER A 31 -4.22 8.12 6.82
CA SER A 31 -3.03 8.40 7.63
C SER A 31 -2.79 9.88 7.91
N VAL A 32 -3.23 10.79 7.04
CA VAL A 32 -3.04 12.25 7.23
C VAL A 32 -4.12 12.79 8.16
N ILE A 33 -3.88 12.67 9.45
CA ILE A 33 -4.71 13.18 10.54
C ILE A 33 -3.82 13.85 11.60
N PRO A 34 -4.34 14.82 12.36
CA PRO A 34 -3.57 15.44 13.43
C PRO A 34 -3.05 14.40 14.42
N ALA A 35 -1.78 14.52 14.82
CA ALA A 35 -1.20 13.72 15.88
C ALA A 35 -1.44 14.38 17.24
N HIS A 36 -1.80 13.59 18.25
CA HIS A 36 -2.03 14.04 19.61
C HIS A 36 -1.18 13.24 20.61
N PRO A 37 -0.76 13.84 21.75
CA PRO A 37 0.11 13.17 22.73
C PRO A 37 -0.50 11.88 23.33
N GLY A 38 -1.80 11.68 23.22
CA GLY A 38 -2.50 10.49 23.72
C GLY A 38 -2.73 9.40 22.66
N ASP A 39 -2.24 9.58 21.45
CA ASP A 39 -2.45 8.62 20.36
C ASP A 39 -1.75 7.29 20.67
N SER A 40 -2.43 6.20 20.39
CA SER A 40 -1.93 4.84 20.60
C SER A 40 -2.32 3.94 19.42
N GLY A 41 -1.33 3.46 18.69
CA GLY A 41 -1.56 2.60 17.54
C GLY A 41 -2.43 3.22 16.45
N LEU A 42 -2.89 2.39 15.50
CA LEU A 42 -3.64 2.89 14.33
C LEU A 42 -5.02 3.44 14.68
N PHE A 43 -5.76 2.76 15.56
CA PHE A 43 -7.16 3.11 15.86
C PHE A 43 -7.34 3.87 17.18
N GLY A 44 -6.30 3.97 18.02
CA GLY A 44 -6.31 4.76 19.25
C GLY A 44 -5.97 6.23 19.06
N ARG A 45 -6.11 6.75 17.84
CA ARG A 45 -5.85 8.15 17.51
C ARG A 45 -7.02 9.02 17.94
N GLU A 46 -6.70 10.16 18.56
CA GLU A 46 -7.70 11.11 19.06
C GLU A 46 -8.65 11.57 17.98
N ALA A 47 -8.15 11.76 16.75
CA ALA A 47 -8.97 12.17 15.61
C ALA A 47 -10.10 11.18 15.28
N TYR A 48 -9.91 9.87 15.47
CA TYR A 48 -10.98 8.89 15.30
C TYR A 48 -11.93 8.89 16.51
N LEU A 49 -11.37 8.98 17.72
CA LEU A 49 -12.11 8.82 18.97
C LEU A 49 -13.00 10.02 19.31
N ASN A 50 -12.61 11.23 18.90
CA ASN A 50 -13.39 12.46 19.12
C ASN A 50 -14.29 12.85 17.95
N GLY A 51 -14.35 12.04 16.89
CA GLY A 51 -15.20 12.31 15.72
C GLY A 51 -14.68 13.39 14.77
N SER A 52 -13.40 13.79 14.86
CA SER A 52 -12.83 14.79 13.94
C SER A 52 -12.35 14.21 12.61
N TRP A 53 -12.43 12.88 12.42
CA TRP A 53 -12.18 12.25 11.14
C TRP A 53 -13.37 12.46 10.20
N GLU A 54 -13.15 13.24 9.14
CA GLU A 54 -14.24 13.75 8.33
C GLU A 54 -14.95 12.65 7.53
N PRO A 55 -16.29 12.65 7.48
CA PRO A 55 -17.09 11.57 6.85
C PRO A 55 -16.81 11.35 5.35
N TRP A 56 -16.30 12.36 4.63
CA TRP A 56 -15.95 12.23 3.20
C TRP A 56 -14.74 11.33 2.95
N ARG A 57 -13.92 11.10 3.95
CA ARG A 57 -12.68 10.32 3.83
C ARG A 57 -12.94 8.86 3.50
N LEU A 58 -13.93 8.23 4.15
CA LEU A 58 -14.27 6.83 3.90
C LEU A 58 -14.71 6.58 2.45
N PRO A 59 -15.72 7.27 1.88
CA PRO A 59 -16.11 7.04 0.50
C PRO A 59 -14.98 7.34 -0.51
N LEU A 60 -14.13 8.33 -0.25
CA LEU A 60 -12.98 8.61 -1.11
C LEU A 60 -11.94 7.50 -1.02
N LEU A 61 -11.62 7.02 0.17
CA LEU A 61 -10.70 5.90 0.41
C LEU A 61 -11.19 4.63 -0.30
N ILE A 62 -12.49 4.32 -0.18
CA ILE A 62 -13.10 3.16 -0.86
C ILE A 62 -13.00 3.30 -2.38
N ALA A 63 -13.42 4.45 -2.92
CA ALA A 63 -13.40 4.69 -4.36
C ALA A 63 -11.98 4.62 -4.93
N THR A 64 -11.02 5.28 -4.29
CA THR A 64 -9.62 5.30 -4.72
C THR A 64 -8.95 3.94 -4.54
N GLY A 65 -9.23 3.23 -3.45
CA GLY A 65 -8.74 1.87 -3.20
C GLY A 65 -9.22 0.88 -4.26
N LEU A 66 -10.53 0.84 -4.54
CA LEU A 66 -11.10 -0.06 -5.56
C LEU A 66 -10.63 0.27 -6.98
N CYS A 67 -10.63 1.55 -7.37
CA CYS A 67 -10.12 1.99 -8.67
C CYS A 67 -8.61 1.73 -8.77
N GLY A 68 -7.86 2.01 -7.72
CA GLY A 68 -6.43 1.77 -7.64
C GLY A 68 -6.09 0.29 -7.78
N MET A 69 -6.84 -0.60 -7.10
CA MET A 69 -6.73 -2.04 -7.24
C MET A 69 -6.98 -2.49 -8.69
N ALA A 70 -8.09 -2.07 -9.28
CA ALA A 70 -8.45 -2.45 -10.65
C ALA A 70 -7.36 -2.03 -11.65
N LEU A 71 -6.86 -0.80 -11.53
CA LEU A 71 -5.77 -0.28 -12.37
C LEU A 71 -4.41 -0.90 -12.02
N GLY A 72 -4.19 -1.34 -10.79
CA GLY A 72 -2.97 -2.00 -10.33
C GLY A 72 -2.63 -3.28 -11.10
N PHE A 73 -3.64 -3.99 -11.62
CA PHE A 73 -3.42 -5.16 -12.50
C PHE A 73 -2.65 -4.81 -13.78
N PHE A 74 -2.73 -3.59 -14.27
CA PHE A 74 -1.91 -3.14 -15.40
C PHE A 74 -0.43 -3.06 -15.03
N THR A 75 -0.08 -2.69 -13.80
CA THR A 75 1.30 -2.76 -13.28
C THR A 75 1.82 -4.18 -13.28
N VAL A 76 1.04 -5.14 -12.77
CA VAL A 76 1.40 -6.56 -12.79
C VAL A 76 1.63 -7.07 -14.21
N ARG A 77 0.72 -6.71 -15.14
CA ARG A 77 0.84 -7.05 -16.56
C ARG A 77 2.11 -6.49 -17.19
N VAL A 78 2.44 -5.23 -16.92
CA VAL A 78 3.66 -4.59 -17.41
C VAL A 78 4.89 -5.29 -16.86
N SER A 79 4.96 -5.51 -15.55
CA SER A 79 6.08 -6.20 -14.89
C SER A 79 6.28 -7.62 -15.43
N TYR A 80 5.20 -8.36 -15.62
CA TYR A 80 5.22 -9.70 -16.23
C TYR A 80 5.76 -9.69 -17.66
N ARG A 81 5.35 -8.71 -18.49
CA ARG A 81 5.77 -8.61 -19.90
C ARG A 81 7.19 -8.12 -20.07
N GLN A 82 7.77 -7.46 -19.08
CA GLN A 82 9.16 -7.01 -19.11
C GLN A 82 10.18 -8.16 -18.98
N ILE A 83 9.77 -9.29 -18.40
CA ILE A 83 10.65 -10.43 -18.18
C ILE A 83 10.71 -11.29 -19.46
N TRP A 84 11.92 -11.68 -19.86
CA TRP A 84 12.13 -12.49 -21.06
C TRP A 84 11.38 -13.84 -20.99
N LEU A 85 10.86 -14.28 -22.13
CA LEU A 85 10.00 -15.47 -22.23
C LEU A 85 10.66 -16.75 -21.68
N GLN A 86 11.98 -16.92 -21.87
CA GLN A 86 12.73 -18.06 -21.36
C GLN A 86 12.78 -18.14 -19.83
N HIS A 87 12.50 -17.04 -19.11
CA HIS A 87 12.51 -17.02 -17.65
C HIS A 87 11.10 -17.24 -17.06
N ARG A 88 10.44 -18.32 -17.51
CA ARG A 88 9.04 -18.62 -17.17
C ARG A 88 8.76 -18.63 -15.65
N LYS A 89 9.64 -19.22 -14.84
CA LYS A 89 9.46 -19.28 -13.37
C LYS A 89 9.43 -17.87 -12.75
N THR A 90 10.37 -17.01 -13.14
CA THR A 90 10.42 -15.62 -12.65
C THR A 90 9.18 -14.83 -13.09
N ARG A 91 8.74 -15.01 -14.34
CA ARG A 91 7.49 -14.39 -14.84
C ARG A 91 6.28 -14.82 -14.02
N MET A 92 6.17 -16.13 -13.73
CA MET A 92 5.06 -16.66 -12.92
C MET A 92 5.12 -16.16 -11.48
N ALA A 93 6.30 -16.05 -10.87
CA ALA A 93 6.45 -15.48 -9.53
C ALA A 93 5.96 -14.02 -9.46
N VAL A 94 6.35 -13.19 -10.46
CA VAL A 94 5.85 -11.81 -10.57
C VAL A 94 4.34 -11.77 -10.77
N LEU A 95 3.79 -12.63 -11.62
CA LEU A 95 2.35 -12.68 -11.88
C LEU A 95 1.57 -13.08 -10.62
N VAL A 96 1.95 -14.20 -10.01
CA VAL A 96 1.28 -14.75 -8.82
C VAL A 96 1.38 -13.77 -7.65
N GLY A 97 2.61 -13.29 -7.34
CA GLY A 97 2.81 -12.32 -6.28
C GLY A 97 2.02 -11.04 -6.51
N GLY A 98 2.04 -10.52 -7.74
CA GLY A 98 1.31 -9.31 -8.09
C GLY A 98 -0.21 -9.46 -8.02
N VAL A 99 -0.76 -10.58 -8.49
CA VAL A 99 -2.20 -10.85 -8.41
C VAL A 99 -2.63 -11.00 -6.95
N ILE A 100 -1.90 -11.77 -6.14
CA ILE A 100 -2.19 -11.92 -4.72
C ILE A 100 -2.17 -10.54 -4.03
N TYR A 101 -1.08 -9.77 -4.22
CA TYR A 101 -0.92 -8.47 -3.59
C TYR A 101 -2.06 -7.51 -3.97
N ILE A 102 -2.30 -7.30 -5.27
CA ILE A 102 -3.32 -6.34 -5.73
C ILE A 102 -4.72 -6.76 -5.27
N ALA A 103 -5.08 -8.04 -5.39
CA ALA A 103 -6.40 -8.52 -5.00
C ALA A 103 -6.66 -8.38 -3.49
N THR A 104 -5.64 -8.59 -2.66
CA THR A 104 -5.79 -8.49 -1.20
C THR A 104 -5.60 -7.07 -0.67
N ALA A 105 -4.69 -6.28 -1.24
CA ALA A 105 -4.43 -4.91 -0.79
C ALA A 105 -5.68 -4.02 -0.90
N GLY A 106 -6.41 -4.07 -2.01
CA GLY A 106 -7.64 -3.29 -2.17
C GLY A 106 -8.74 -3.68 -1.17
N THR A 107 -8.87 -4.97 -0.88
CA THR A 107 -9.82 -5.46 0.13
C THR A 107 -9.43 -4.99 1.53
N LEU A 108 -8.13 -5.05 1.86
CA LEU A 108 -7.62 -4.58 3.15
C LEU A 108 -7.81 -3.07 3.33
N HIS A 109 -7.59 -2.29 2.27
CA HIS A 109 -7.86 -0.85 2.27
C HIS A 109 -9.29 -0.53 2.69
N LEU A 110 -10.25 -1.24 2.09
CA LEU A 110 -11.66 -1.11 2.43
C LEU A 110 -11.92 -1.45 3.91
N PHE A 111 -11.38 -2.58 4.40
CA PHE A 111 -11.59 -3.00 5.79
C PHE A 111 -10.94 -2.05 6.80
N ILE A 112 -9.71 -1.63 6.58
CA ILE A 112 -9.01 -0.71 7.50
C ILE A 112 -9.74 0.65 7.56
N GLY A 113 -10.16 1.17 6.41
CA GLY A 113 -10.98 2.39 6.37
C GLY A 113 -12.31 2.26 7.10
N SER A 114 -12.99 1.10 6.96
CA SER A 114 -14.22 0.82 7.70
C SER A 114 -13.98 0.73 9.21
N LEU A 115 -12.85 0.17 9.66
CA LEU A 115 -12.51 0.12 11.08
C LEU A 115 -12.27 1.53 11.64
N ALA A 116 -11.65 2.44 10.89
CA ALA A 116 -11.47 3.83 11.28
C ALA A 116 -12.83 4.55 11.42
N ASP A 117 -13.74 4.35 10.47
CA ASP A 117 -15.10 4.88 10.52
C ASP A 117 -15.92 4.33 11.70
N TRP A 118 -15.80 3.03 11.96
CA TRP A 118 -16.43 2.40 13.12
C TRP A 118 -15.86 2.94 14.43
N THR A 119 -14.55 3.21 14.50
CA THR A 119 -13.98 3.85 15.68
C THR A 119 -14.65 5.18 15.96
N THR A 120 -14.79 6.03 14.94
CA THR A 120 -15.43 7.33 15.03
C THR A 120 -16.91 7.24 15.46
N THR A 121 -17.62 6.23 14.94
CA THR A 121 -19.05 6.05 15.22
C THR A 121 -19.29 5.44 16.60
N LEU A 122 -18.46 4.51 17.05
CA LEU A 122 -18.67 3.77 18.29
C LEU A 122 -18.11 4.46 19.53
N ALA A 123 -17.06 5.29 19.38
CA ALA A 123 -16.44 5.95 20.52
C ALA A 123 -17.40 6.81 21.37
N PRO A 124 -18.35 7.57 20.80
CA PRO A 124 -19.35 8.30 21.58
C PRO A 124 -20.35 7.39 22.32
N LEU A 125 -20.54 6.15 21.86
CA LEU A 125 -21.53 5.22 22.40
C LEU A 125 -20.94 4.31 23.48
N LEU A 126 -19.75 3.81 23.27
CA LEU A 126 -19.10 2.80 24.13
C LEU A 126 -18.03 3.39 25.05
N GLY A 127 -17.53 4.59 24.71
CA GLY A 127 -16.35 5.15 25.35
C GLY A 127 -15.04 4.65 24.68
N ARG A 128 -13.95 5.35 25.03
CA ARG A 128 -12.63 5.20 24.40
C ARG A 128 -12.07 3.77 24.50
N GLU A 129 -11.96 3.26 25.72
CA GLU A 129 -11.28 1.99 25.99
C GLU A 129 -11.98 0.81 25.36
N GLU A 130 -13.31 0.76 25.49
CA GLU A 130 -14.13 -0.33 24.95
C GLU A 130 -14.13 -0.32 23.42
N THR A 131 -14.19 0.87 22.82
CA THR A 131 -14.08 1.03 21.35
C THR A 131 -12.73 0.54 20.86
N ILE A 132 -11.62 0.99 21.45
CA ILE A 132 -10.27 0.54 21.05
C ILE A 132 -10.15 -0.97 21.17
N ALA A 133 -10.60 -1.56 22.27
CA ALA A 133 -10.54 -3.02 22.47
C ALA A 133 -11.33 -3.78 21.41
N LEU A 134 -12.55 -3.32 21.08
CA LEU A 134 -13.39 -3.92 20.06
C LEU A 134 -12.77 -3.83 18.66
N ILE A 135 -12.33 -2.66 18.28
CA ILE A 135 -11.72 -2.41 16.96
C ILE A 135 -10.42 -3.18 16.80
N GLN A 136 -9.57 -3.20 17.84
CA GLN A 136 -8.34 -3.99 17.85
C GLN A 136 -8.63 -5.49 17.70
N ALA A 137 -9.66 -5.99 18.34
CA ALA A 137 -10.08 -7.37 18.19
C ALA A 137 -10.52 -7.70 16.75
N GLN A 138 -11.24 -6.79 16.09
CA GLN A 138 -11.61 -6.95 14.67
C GLN A 138 -10.38 -6.87 13.75
N TYR A 139 -9.49 -5.91 13.99
CA TYR A 139 -8.24 -5.79 13.24
C TYR A 139 -7.40 -7.07 13.33
N ASN A 140 -7.25 -7.64 14.53
CA ASN A 140 -6.51 -8.88 14.74
C ASN A 140 -7.10 -10.06 13.95
N ARG A 141 -8.41 -10.10 13.72
CA ARG A 141 -9.06 -11.11 12.87
C ARG A 141 -8.70 -10.95 11.39
N LEU A 142 -8.31 -9.76 10.94
CA LEU A 142 -7.88 -9.49 9.56
C LEU A 142 -6.40 -9.82 9.33
N MET A 143 -5.59 -9.99 10.39
CA MET A 143 -4.15 -10.21 10.28
C MET A 143 -3.77 -11.38 9.34
N PRO A 144 -4.46 -12.53 9.32
CA PRO A 144 -4.13 -13.59 8.37
C PRO A 144 -4.25 -13.16 6.91
N ALA A 145 -5.25 -12.34 6.56
CA ALA A 145 -5.41 -11.79 5.21
C ALA A 145 -4.30 -10.76 4.89
N MET A 146 -3.89 -9.97 5.87
CA MET A 146 -2.76 -9.04 5.73
C MET A 146 -1.44 -9.78 5.49
N TYR A 147 -1.15 -10.85 6.24
CA TYR A 147 0.03 -11.67 6.00
C TYR A 147 0.04 -12.28 4.59
N PHE A 148 -1.12 -12.70 4.09
CA PHE A 148 -1.23 -13.19 2.73
C PHE A 148 -0.96 -12.10 1.69
N ALA A 149 -1.46 -10.88 1.90
CA ALA A 149 -1.14 -9.72 1.06
C ALA A 149 0.36 -9.39 1.07
N TYR A 150 0.98 -9.36 2.25
CA TYR A 150 2.42 -9.13 2.38
C TYR A 150 3.25 -10.24 1.71
N ALA A 151 2.84 -11.50 1.83
CA ALA A 151 3.50 -12.58 1.12
C ALA A 151 3.47 -12.39 -0.41
N GLY A 152 2.32 -11.96 -0.95
CA GLY A 152 2.19 -11.58 -2.36
C GLY A 152 3.10 -10.42 -2.76
N MET A 153 3.14 -9.37 -1.95
CA MET A 153 3.99 -8.20 -2.14
C MET A 153 5.48 -8.58 -2.11
N ILE A 154 5.92 -9.33 -1.12
CA ILE A 154 7.31 -9.80 -0.98
C ILE A 154 7.70 -10.63 -2.20
N LEU A 155 6.85 -11.57 -2.61
CA LEU A 155 7.10 -12.39 -3.80
C LEU A 155 7.25 -11.53 -5.06
N LEU A 156 6.35 -10.55 -5.27
CA LEU A 156 6.40 -9.60 -6.39
C LEU A 156 7.72 -8.81 -6.38
N ILE A 157 8.05 -8.21 -5.23
CA ILE A 157 9.23 -7.35 -5.05
C ILE A 157 10.50 -8.16 -5.29
N LEU A 158 10.66 -9.30 -4.63
CA LEU A 158 11.86 -10.11 -4.75
C LEU A 158 12.02 -10.71 -6.15
N ALA A 159 10.95 -11.20 -6.77
CA ALA A 159 11.01 -11.76 -8.12
C ALA A 159 11.33 -10.69 -9.17
N SER A 160 10.79 -9.48 -9.05
CA SER A 160 11.08 -8.37 -9.97
C SER A 160 12.51 -7.83 -9.76
N ALA A 161 12.94 -7.65 -8.52
CA ALA A 161 14.31 -7.27 -8.17
C ALA A 161 15.34 -8.26 -8.74
N PHE A 162 15.11 -9.55 -8.50
CA PHE A 162 15.94 -10.63 -9.04
C PHE A 162 16.00 -10.56 -10.57
N ALA A 163 14.86 -10.35 -11.23
CA ALA A 163 14.81 -10.25 -12.68
C ALA A 163 15.67 -9.09 -13.23
N VAL A 164 15.60 -7.91 -12.61
CA VAL A 164 16.39 -6.73 -13.00
C VAL A 164 17.88 -6.95 -12.76
N LEU A 165 18.26 -7.41 -11.57
CA LEU A 165 19.65 -7.61 -11.19
C LEU A 165 20.33 -8.69 -11.99
N THR A 166 19.62 -9.75 -12.39
CA THR A 166 20.14 -10.87 -13.19
C THR A 166 19.98 -10.69 -14.71
N LYS A 167 19.58 -9.50 -15.17
CA LYS A 167 19.33 -9.18 -16.60
C LYS A 167 18.28 -10.10 -17.27
N ARG A 168 17.27 -10.51 -16.54
CA ARG A 168 16.16 -11.34 -17.05
C ARG A 168 15.01 -10.49 -17.61
N THR A 169 15.17 -9.16 -17.60
CA THR A 169 14.19 -8.19 -18.07
C THR A 169 14.77 -7.29 -19.15
N VAL A 170 13.90 -6.58 -19.86
CA VAL A 170 14.28 -5.51 -20.79
C VAL A 170 14.84 -4.28 -20.05
N MET A 171 14.61 -4.17 -18.74
CA MET A 171 15.07 -3.04 -17.94
C MET A 171 16.58 -3.14 -17.67
N PRO A 172 17.34 -2.06 -17.88
CA PRO A 172 18.76 -2.04 -17.54
C PRO A 172 18.95 -2.05 -16.02
N ARG A 173 20.03 -2.68 -15.53
CA ARG A 173 20.32 -2.77 -14.08
C ARG A 173 20.30 -1.44 -13.34
N ARG A 174 20.71 -0.34 -14.00
CA ARG A 174 20.67 1.01 -13.39
C ARG A 174 19.26 1.44 -12.95
N MET A 175 18.22 0.89 -13.59
CA MET A 175 16.83 1.15 -13.20
C MET A 175 16.44 0.49 -11.88
N PHE A 176 17.30 -0.37 -11.32
CA PHE A 176 17.11 -0.92 -9.98
C PHE A 176 17.06 0.19 -8.90
N ALA A 177 17.74 1.31 -9.11
CA ALA A 177 17.64 2.48 -8.22
C ALA A 177 16.20 3.03 -8.08
N LEU A 178 15.33 2.79 -9.09
CA LEU A 178 13.92 3.15 -9.06
C LEU A 178 13.01 1.95 -8.72
N HIS A 179 13.59 0.86 -8.21
CA HIS A 179 12.83 -0.32 -7.82
C HIS A 179 12.15 -0.11 -6.46
N MET A 180 10.95 -0.66 -6.31
CA MET A 180 10.15 -0.53 -5.09
C MET A 180 10.94 -0.89 -3.82
N ILE A 181 11.83 -1.91 -3.86
CA ILE A 181 12.65 -2.29 -2.70
C ILE A 181 13.57 -1.15 -2.23
N VAL A 182 14.08 -0.33 -3.15
CA VAL A 182 14.92 0.82 -2.79
C VAL A 182 14.10 1.89 -2.08
N PHE A 183 12.90 2.18 -2.60
CA PHE A 183 11.98 3.09 -1.94
C PHE A 183 11.56 2.60 -0.55
N GLN A 184 11.24 1.32 -0.39
CA GLN A 184 10.90 0.74 0.91
C GLN A 184 12.05 0.90 1.92
N ILE A 185 13.30 0.62 1.51
CA ILE A 185 14.47 0.83 2.36
C ILE A 185 14.61 2.31 2.75
N VAL A 186 14.47 3.22 1.78
CA VAL A 186 14.56 4.67 2.03
C VAL A 186 13.46 5.11 3.00
N PHE A 187 12.21 4.67 2.80
CA PHE A 187 11.10 5.02 3.69
C PHE A 187 11.30 4.50 5.13
N VAL A 188 11.84 3.29 5.30
CA VAL A 188 12.15 2.75 6.63
C VAL A 188 13.28 3.55 7.30
N LEU A 189 14.28 4.01 6.54
CA LEU A 189 15.41 4.76 7.08
C LEU A 189 15.12 6.25 7.35
N ILE A 190 14.11 6.84 6.71
CA ILE A 190 13.80 8.26 6.89
C ILE A 190 13.51 8.64 8.35
N PRO A 191 12.71 7.89 9.14
CA PRO A 191 12.49 8.20 10.55
C PRO A 191 13.79 8.21 11.36
N ASP A 192 14.63 7.19 11.18
CA ASP A 192 15.91 7.08 11.90
C ASP A 192 16.86 8.22 11.54
N ILE A 193 16.94 8.60 10.25
CA ILE A 193 17.74 9.72 9.78
C ILE A 193 17.22 11.04 10.38
N ARG A 194 15.91 11.25 10.39
CA ARG A 194 15.32 12.46 10.97
C ARG A 194 15.59 12.56 12.46
N GLN A 195 15.45 11.46 13.20
CA GLN A 195 15.79 11.40 14.62
C GLN A 195 17.28 11.73 14.86
N ALA A 196 18.17 11.17 14.06
CA ALA A 196 19.61 11.45 14.15
C ALA A 196 19.95 12.91 13.82
N LEU A 197 19.13 13.58 13.00
CA LEU A 197 19.29 15.02 12.68
C LEU A 197 18.59 15.95 13.67
N GLY A 198 18.00 15.41 14.77
CA GLY A 198 17.32 16.22 15.79
C GLY A 198 16.00 16.83 15.32
N ALA A 199 15.42 16.34 14.23
CA ALA A 199 14.10 16.78 13.78
C ALA A 199 13.02 16.22 14.70
N ASP A 200 12.15 17.11 15.21
CA ASP A 200 11.00 16.70 16.02
C ASP A 200 10.05 15.84 15.18
N ILE A 201 9.93 14.55 15.55
CA ILE A 201 9.14 13.55 14.83
C ILE A 201 7.64 13.68 15.16
N SER A 202 7.30 14.44 16.21
CA SER A 202 5.96 14.49 16.79
C SER A 202 4.84 14.97 15.86
N THR A 203 5.17 15.57 14.71
CA THR A 203 4.17 16.15 13.80
C THR A 203 3.83 15.30 12.57
N TRP A 204 4.56 14.20 12.30
CA TRP A 204 4.39 13.41 11.07
C TRP A 204 4.67 11.92 11.30
N ASP A 205 3.97 11.32 12.24
CA ASP A 205 3.99 9.86 12.35
C ASP A 205 3.20 9.26 11.17
N PHE A 206 3.91 9.01 10.08
CA PHE A 206 3.44 8.07 9.07
C PHE A 206 3.54 6.67 9.67
N VAL A 207 2.47 6.20 10.26
CA VAL A 207 2.32 4.79 10.60
C VAL A 207 1.97 4.06 9.31
N LEU A 208 3.00 3.49 8.66
CA LEU A 208 2.83 2.47 7.65
C LEU A 208 2.59 1.10 8.31
#